data_9c84f077fc363d1765d838cdb3207382
#
_entry.id   9c84f077fc363d1765d838cdb3207382
#
_cell.length_a   1.000
_cell.length_b   1.000
_cell.length_c   1.000
_cell.angle_alpha   90.00
_cell.angle_beta   90.00
_cell.angle_gamma   90.00
#
_symmetry.space_group_name_H-M   'P 1'
#
loop_
_entity.id
_entity.type
_entity.pdbx_description
1 polymer ?
#
loop_
_entity_poly.entity_id
_entity_poly.type
_entity_poly.pdbx_seq_one_letter_code
_entity_poly.pdbx_strand_id
1 'polypeptide(L)'
;MTLSGAAAPAVAPKAAAPWRSLQEVKDEVMRRAGRLSPFEDIHREDAERVVGALTSLDRDLWARLWSRIGLDYEAKADARAQSGAPGKELAGLYTLAFDYCRIGRYPVPSTPGKQESYEHSLRLFRKAAKHFEPALTIVELPFEGKTLVGYLQLPPGVARPPVVMHWGGVDGWKEDRLRAAAFILRAGLASLTIDMPGSGECPVLYRDPAAERSYSAWLDHLAQRGDADGGRVAVWGGSFGAYWAARLAYVEAKRIRGAVFHGGNVHYGFLEKWLVPAFTTGGATYLFGAGSLLEARGRAMGTTTMEEFLAAAPSLSLKQMGLIDRPSAPILGINGKLDDQAPVDDIYLLLEHGSPKEARIYPQGHHMGRTPGMPEDEIRNTIVGWLKDKLAR
;
A
#
# COMPACT_ATOMS: atom_id res chain seq x y z
N MET A 1 41.61 17.84 -40.91
CA MET A 1 41.21 16.57 -40.29
C MET A 1 39.86 16.81 -39.62
N THR A 2 38.80 16.46 -40.31
CA THR A 2 37.40 16.59 -39.83
C THR A 2 37.05 15.34 -39.07
N LEU A 3 36.81 15.46 -37.76
CA LEU A 3 36.30 14.36 -36.92
C LEU A 3 34.80 14.19 -37.20
N SER A 4 34.47 13.10 -37.88
CA SER A 4 33.09 12.65 -38.07
C SER A 4 32.55 12.18 -36.72
N GLY A 5 31.61 12.92 -36.16
CA GLY A 5 30.83 12.49 -34.99
C GLY A 5 29.90 11.35 -35.40
N ALA A 6 30.15 10.13 -34.92
CA ALA A 6 29.22 9.03 -35.05
C ALA A 6 27.99 9.35 -34.16
N ALA A 7 26.81 9.45 -34.77
CA ALA A 7 25.55 9.55 -34.06
C ALA A 7 25.35 8.26 -33.22
N ALA A 8 24.99 8.42 -31.93
CA ALA A 8 24.62 7.31 -31.09
C ALA A 8 23.44 6.56 -31.71
N PRO A 9 23.41 5.20 -31.63
CA PRO A 9 22.33 4.43 -32.21
C PRO A 9 20.98 4.81 -31.54
N ALA A 10 19.97 5.05 -32.37
CA ALA A 10 18.61 5.31 -31.93
C ALA A 10 18.14 4.13 -31.07
N VAL A 11 17.78 4.40 -29.82
CA VAL A 11 17.20 3.40 -28.92
C VAL A 11 15.88 2.94 -29.53
N ALA A 12 15.77 1.65 -29.83
CA ALA A 12 14.53 1.07 -30.34
C ALA A 12 13.37 1.36 -29.34
N PRO A 13 12.13 1.61 -29.83
CA PRO A 13 11.00 1.87 -28.95
C PRO A 13 10.84 0.72 -27.98
N LYS A 14 10.86 1.02 -26.65
CA LYS A 14 10.71 0.02 -25.60
C LYS A 14 9.36 -0.68 -25.76
N ALA A 15 9.35 -2.01 -25.77
CA ALA A 15 8.14 -2.82 -25.90
C ALA A 15 7.11 -2.40 -24.83
N ALA A 16 5.83 -2.38 -25.25
CA ALA A 16 4.74 -2.13 -24.30
C ALA A 16 4.77 -3.16 -23.17
N ALA A 17 4.51 -2.73 -21.93
CA ALA A 17 4.47 -3.60 -20.76
C ALA A 17 3.41 -4.71 -20.96
N PRO A 18 3.75 -6.00 -20.76
CA PRO A 18 2.84 -7.10 -21.07
C PRO A 18 1.68 -7.19 -20.07
N TRP A 19 0.51 -7.55 -20.59
CA TRP A 19 -0.68 -7.90 -19.82
C TRP A 19 -0.90 -9.41 -19.89
N ARG A 20 -1.45 -10.00 -18.81
CA ARG A 20 -1.88 -11.41 -18.83
C ARG A 20 -3.09 -11.59 -19.73
N SER A 21 -3.24 -12.79 -20.29
CA SER A 21 -4.44 -13.22 -20.99
C SER A 21 -5.63 -13.34 -20.03
N LEU A 22 -6.83 -13.37 -20.57
CA LEU A 22 -8.05 -13.59 -19.79
C LEU A 22 -7.98 -14.88 -18.96
N GLN A 23 -7.49 -15.97 -19.56
CA GLN A 23 -7.40 -17.26 -18.87
C GLN A 23 -6.40 -17.23 -17.72
N GLU A 24 -5.22 -16.65 -17.93
CA GLU A 24 -4.22 -16.49 -16.86
C GLU A 24 -4.75 -15.66 -15.68
N VAL A 25 -5.53 -14.61 -15.95
CA VAL A 25 -6.17 -13.81 -14.89
C VAL A 25 -7.23 -14.63 -14.16
N LYS A 26 -8.08 -15.38 -14.87
CA LYS A 26 -9.06 -16.27 -14.26
C LYS A 26 -8.42 -17.30 -13.33
N ASP A 27 -7.37 -17.96 -13.81
CA ASP A 27 -6.63 -18.96 -13.02
C ASP A 27 -5.99 -18.34 -11.78
N GLU A 28 -5.44 -17.13 -11.93
CA GLU A 28 -4.81 -16.41 -10.82
C GLU A 28 -5.85 -15.94 -9.78
N VAL A 29 -7.02 -15.47 -10.20
CA VAL A 29 -8.13 -15.17 -9.28
C VAL A 29 -8.50 -16.41 -8.47
N MET A 30 -8.72 -17.55 -9.14
CA MET A 30 -9.09 -18.80 -8.47
C MET A 30 -8.00 -19.34 -7.56
N ARG A 31 -6.73 -19.13 -7.91
CA ARG A 31 -5.59 -19.47 -7.06
C ARG A 31 -5.54 -18.65 -5.78
N ARG A 32 -5.94 -17.36 -5.83
CA ARG A 32 -5.90 -16.41 -4.70
C ARG A 32 -7.18 -16.40 -3.86
N ALA A 33 -8.33 -16.75 -4.42
CA ALA A 33 -9.63 -16.64 -3.77
C ALA A 33 -9.67 -17.29 -2.38
N GLY A 34 -10.03 -16.50 -1.36
CA GLY A 34 -10.05 -16.90 0.05
C GLY A 34 -8.67 -17.09 0.70
N ARG A 35 -7.55 -16.67 0.05
CA ARG A 35 -6.19 -17.00 0.51
C ARG A 35 -5.17 -15.88 0.41
N LEU A 36 -5.15 -15.12 -0.70
CA LEU A 36 -4.10 -14.17 -1.01
C LEU A 36 -4.67 -12.84 -1.53
N SER A 37 -3.99 -11.75 -1.23
CA SER A 37 -4.34 -10.40 -1.71
C SER A 37 -4.51 -10.35 -3.25
N PRO A 38 -5.50 -9.64 -3.73
CA PRO A 38 -6.53 -8.87 -3.01
C PRO A 38 -7.79 -9.69 -2.65
N PHE A 39 -7.77 -11.02 -2.72
CA PHE A 39 -8.91 -11.93 -2.62
C PHE A 39 -8.95 -12.74 -1.31
N GLU A 40 -8.15 -12.38 -0.29
CA GLU A 40 -7.98 -13.16 0.94
C GLU A 40 -9.26 -13.30 1.77
N ASP A 41 -10.13 -12.29 1.71
CA ASP A 41 -11.30 -12.18 2.60
C ASP A 41 -12.63 -12.46 1.92
N ILE A 42 -12.62 -12.92 0.65
CA ILE A 42 -13.84 -13.23 -0.11
C ILE A 42 -14.18 -14.73 -0.11
N HIS A 43 -15.43 -15.04 -0.41
CA HIS A 43 -15.86 -16.41 -0.61
C HIS A 43 -15.45 -16.93 -1.99
N ARG A 44 -15.01 -18.19 -2.03
CA ARG A 44 -14.54 -18.85 -3.26
C ARG A 44 -15.64 -18.97 -4.30
N GLU A 45 -16.86 -19.28 -3.85
CA GLU A 45 -18.04 -19.44 -4.71
C GLU A 45 -18.40 -18.14 -5.44
N ASP A 46 -18.19 -17.00 -4.79
CA ASP A 46 -18.39 -15.69 -5.40
C ASP A 46 -17.34 -15.41 -6.47
N ALA A 47 -16.08 -15.78 -6.21
CA ALA A 47 -15.03 -15.69 -7.21
C ALA A 47 -15.32 -16.59 -8.43
N GLU A 48 -15.83 -17.81 -8.23
CA GLU A 48 -16.25 -18.73 -9.30
C GLU A 48 -17.35 -18.11 -10.16
N ARG A 49 -18.36 -17.47 -9.56
CA ARG A 49 -19.42 -16.76 -10.28
C ARG A 49 -18.88 -15.62 -11.15
N VAL A 50 -17.98 -14.80 -10.59
CA VAL A 50 -17.36 -13.69 -11.34
C VAL A 50 -16.48 -14.20 -12.48
N VAL A 51 -15.62 -15.19 -12.22
CA VAL A 51 -14.73 -15.78 -13.22
C VAL A 51 -15.55 -16.43 -14.36
N GLY A 52 -16.66 -17.09 -14.04
CA GLY A 52 -17.59 -17.64 -15.04
C GLY A 52 -18.21 -16.58 -15.95
N ALA A 53 -18.56 -15.43 -15.39
CA ALA A 53 -19.17 -14.31 -16.12
C ALA A 53 -18.16 -13.39 -16.84
N LEU A 54 -16.86 -13.49 -16.52
CA LEU A 54 -15.83 -12.64 -17.09
C LEU A 54 -15.49 -13.09 -18.52
N THR A 55 -15.91 -12.33 -19.51
CA THR A 55 -15.73 -12.62 -20.95
C THR A 55 -14.53 -11.90 -21.57
N SER A 56 -14.01 -10.87 -20.92
CA SER A 56 -12.84 -10.11 -21.34
C SER A 56 -12.15 -9.45 -20.14
N LEU A 57 -10.95 -8.88 -20.36
CA LEU A 57 -10.27 -8.04 -19.37
C LEU A 57 -10.66 -6.55 -19.49
N ASP A 58 -11.83 -6.25 -20.07
CA ASP A 58 -12.41 -4.93 -20.00
C ASP A 58 -12.55 -4.49 -18.53
N ARG A 59 -12.03 -3.31 -18.23
CA ARG A 59 -11.86 -2.82 -16.86
C ARG A 59 -13.18 -2.48 -16.20
N ASP A 60 -14.14 -1.98 -16.97
CA ASP A 60 -15.47 -1.66 -16.45
C ASP A 60 -16.34 -2.91 -16.30
N LEU A 61 -16.14 -3.94 -17.15
CA LEU A 61 -16.75 -5.25 -16.93
C LEU A 61 -16.23 -5.87 -15.64
N TRP A 62 -14.91 -5.84 -15.40
CA TRP A 62 -14.31 -6.29 -14.15
C TRP A 62 -14.94 -5.58 -12.95
N ALA A 63 -14.97 -4.26 -12.97
CA ALA A 63 -15.53 -3.44 -11.89
C ALA A 63 -17.00 -3.79 -11.62
N ARG A 64 -17.83 -3.86 -12.66
CA ARG A 64 -19.25 -4.19 -12.52
C ARG A 64 -19.51 -5.57 -11.91
N LEU A 65 -18.77 -6.58 -12.37
CA LEU A 65 -18.97 -7.95 -11.88
C LEU A 65 -18.66 -8.07 -10.39
N TRP A 66 -17.56 -7.50 -9.95
CA TRP A 66 -17.17 -7.53 -8.52
C TRP A 66 -18.06 -6.62 -7.68
N SER A 67 -18.35 -5.40 -8.13
CA SER A 67 -19.20 -4.47 -7.38
C SER A 67 -20.62 -5.00 -7.22
N ARG A 68 -21.17 -5.73 -8.20
CA ARG A 68 -22.49 -6.34 -8.07
C ARG A 68 -22.56 -7.27 -6.87
N ILE A 69 -21.55 -8.14 -6.70
CA ILE A 69 -21.47 -9.02 -5.52
C ILE A 69 -21.43 -8.19 -4.23
N GLY A 70 -20.59 -7.12 -4.20
CA GLY A 70 -20.50 -6.24 -3.03
C GLY A 70 -21.85 -5.57 -2.70
N LEU A 71 -22.60 -5.11 -3.70
CA LEU A 71 -23.92 -4.50 -3.51
C LEU A 71 -24.97 -5.52 -3.04
N ASP A 72 -24.90 -6.78 -3.48
CA ASP A 72 -25.76 -7.85 -2.97
C ASP A 72 -25.51 -8.08 -1.45
N TYR A 73 -24.24 -8.07 -1.03
CA TYR A 73 -23.88 -8.16 0.40
C TYR A 73 -24.28 -6.91 1.18
N GLU A 74 -24.22 -5.71 0.59
CA GLU A 74 -24.75 -4.50 1.20
C GLU A 74 -26.25 -4.62 1.47
N ALA A 75 -27.03 -5.02 0.47
CA ALA A 75 -28.47 -5.19 0.64
C ALA A 75 -28.79 -6.20 1.75
N LYS A 76 -28.02 -7.29 1.85
CA LYS A 76 -28.13 -8.26 2.94
C LYS A 76 -27.80 -7.62 4.30
N ALA A 77 -26.73 -6.83 4.38
CA ALA A 77 -26.32 -6.14 5.60
C ALA A 77 -27.38 -5.12 6.05
N ASP A 78 -27.94 -4.34 5.12
CA ASP A 78 -29.00 -3.34 5.39
C ASP A 78 -30.29 -4.03 5.93
N ALA A 79 -30.69 -5.17 5.34
CA ALA A 79 -31.83 -5.95 5.82
C ALA A 79 -31.58 -6.52 7.23
N ARG A 80 -30.37 -6.99 7.52
CA ARG A 80 -29.98 -7.49 8.84
C ARG A 80 -29.96 -6.34 9.87
N ALA A 81 -29.48 -5.15 9.47
CA ALA A 81 -29.52 -3.96 10.34
C ALA A 81 -30.94 -3.58 10.72
N GLN A 82 -31.89 -3.61 9.76
CA GLN A 82 -33.31 -3.33 10.01
C GLN A 82 -33.94 -4.36 10.98
N SER A 83 -33.45 -5.60 10.97
CA SER A 83 -33.92 -6.64 11.88
C SER A 83 -33.20 -6.66 13.23
N GLY A 84 -32.35 -5.65 13.53
CA GLY A 84 -31.64 -5.53 14.81
C GLY A 84 -30.47 -6.49 15.00
N ALA A 85 -29.81 -6.89 13.92
CA ALA A 85 -28.63 -7.77 13.98
C ALA A 85 -27.51 -7.19 14.85
N PRO A 86 -26.68 -8.03 15.51
CA PRO A 86 -25.55 -7.57 16.31
C PRO A 86 -24.52 -6.78 15.48
N GLY A 87 -23.89 -5.76 16.09
CA GLY A 87 -22.88 -4.92 15.43
C GLY A 87 -21.75 -5.72 14.80
N LYS A 88 -21.27 -6.77 15.45
CA LYS A 88 -20.23 -7.67 14.91
C LYS A 88 -20.64 -8.35 13.60
N GLU A 89 -21.91 -8.77 13.47
CA GLU A 89 -22.44 -9.35 12.23
C GLU A 89 -22.48 -8.27 11.13
N LEU A 90 -22.97 -7.06 11.45
CA LEU A 90 -23.04 -5.95 10.53
C LEU A 90 -21.65 -5.51 10.06
N ALA A 91 -20.67 -5.42 10.99
CA ALA A 91 -19.28 -5.16 10.64
C ALA A 91 -18.76 -6.17 9.60
N GLY A 92 -19.00 -7.46 9.82
CA GLY A 92 -18.57 -8.53 8.91
C GLY A 92 -19.21 -8.41 7.53
N LEU A 93 -20.53 -8.21 7.44
CA LEU A 93 -21.25 -8.12 6.18
C LEU A 93 -20.86 -6.88 5.37
N TYR A 94 -20.76 -5.70 6.01
CA TYR A 94 -20.34 -4.48 5.33
C TYR A 94 -18.84 -4.52 4.93
N THR A 95 -17.97 -5.16 5.73
CA THR A 95 -16.57 -5.36 5.35
C THR A 95 -16.46 -6.27 4.12
N LEU A 96 -17.24 -7.35 4.09
CA LEU A 96 -17.28 -8.24 2.93
C LEU A 96 -17.80 -7.52 1.68
N ALA A 97 -18.84 -6.70 1.81
CA ALA A 97 -19.34 -5.85 0.73
C ALA A 97 -18.27 -4.87 0.22
N PHE A 98 -17.54 -4.25 1.16
CA PHE A 98 -16.39 -3.41 0.87
C PHE A 98 -15.31 -4.17 0.09
N ASP A 99 -14.94 -5.39 0.51
CA ASP A 99 -13.88 -6.18 -0.13
C ASP A 99 -14.20 -6.48 -1.60
N TYR A 100 -15.44 -6.79 -1.95
CA TYR A 100 -15.83 -7.02 -3.33
C TYR A 100 -15.75 -5.74 -4.18
N CYS A 101 -16.22 -4.60 -3.67
CA CYS A 101 -16.10 -3.33 -4.38
C CYS A 101 -14.63 -2.88 -4.49
N ARG A 102 -13.81 -3.11 -3.45
CA ARG A 102 -12.37 -2.88 -3.47
C ARG A 102 -11.68 -3.69 -4.58
N ILE A 103 -12.06 -4.94 -4.76
CA ILE A 103 -11.55 -5.78 -5.86
C ILE A 103 -11.99 -5.21 -7.21
N GLY A 104 -13.20 -4.67 -7.31
CA GLY A 104 -13.68 -4.03 -8.54
C GLY A 104 -12.80 -2.85 -8.98
N ARG A 105 -12.27 -2.04 -8.05
CA ARG A 105 -11.34 -0.94 -8.37
C ARG A 105 -9.91 -1.38 -8.67
N TYR A 106 -9.53 -2.63 -8.29
CA TYR A 106 -8.15 -3.11 -8.30
C TYR A 106 -7.52 -3.08 -9.72
N PRO A 107 -6.22 -2.72 -9.88
CA PRO A 107 -5.33 -2.21 -8.83
C PRO A 107 -5.61 -0.75 -8.46
N VAL A 108 -6.11 0.06 -9.38
CA VAL A 108 -6.42 1.48 -9.22
C VAL A 108 -7.68 1.86 -10.00
N PRO A 109 -8.41 2.93 -9.62
CA PRO A 109 -9.61 3.38 -10.30
C PRO A 109 -9.25 4.15 -11.58
N SER A 110 -8.87 3.40 -12.62
CA SER A 110 -8.34 3.93 -13.89
C SER A 110 -9.40 4.15 -14.98
N THR A 111 -10.65 3.73 -14.72
CA THR A 111 -11.78 3.90 -15.64
C THR A 111 -13.02 4.32 -14.85
N PRO A 112 -14.08 4.84 -15.53
CA PRO A 112 -15.30 5.26 -14.84
C PRO A 112 -15.93 4.17 -13.95
N GLY A 113 -16.05 2.94 -14.43
CA GLY A 113 -16.61 1.84 -13.65
C GLY A 113 -15.74 1.45 -12.45
N LYS A 114 -14.40 1.51 -12.58
CA LYS A 114 -13.51 1.31 -11.45
C LYS A 114 -13.55 2.47 -10.45
N GLN A 115 -13.77 3.69 -10.91
CA GLN A 115 -13.97 4.85 -10.04
C GLN A 115 -15.27 4.71 -9.23
N GLU A 116 -16.36 4.32 -9.87
CA GLU A 116 -17.64 4.02 -9.19
C GLU A 116 -17.47 2.89 -8.15
N SER A 117 -16.75 1.82 -8.53
CA SER A 117 -16.42 0.72 -7.60
C SER A 117 -15.62 1.21 -6.37
N TYR A 118 -14.71 2.15 -6.56
CA TYR A 118 -13.97 2.79 -5.46
C TYR A 118 -14.90 3.59 -4.54
N GLU A 119 -15.78 4.41 -5.11
CA GLU A 119 -16.75 5.20 -4.34
C GLU A 119 -17.68 4.30 -3.52
N HIS A 120 -18.15 3.19 -4.10
CA HIS A 120 -18.88 2.16 -3.35
C HIS A 120 -18.03 1.59 -2.21
N SER A 121 -16.77 1.27 -2.46
CA SER A 121 -15.90 0.72 -1.42
C SER A 121 -15.71 1.69 -0.25
N LEU A 122 -15.48 2.97 -0.50
CA LEU A 122 -15.36 4.00 0.55
C LEU A 122 -16.65 4.10 1.39
N ARG A 123 -17.79 4.15 0.74
CA ARG A 123 -19.11 4.22 1.40
C ARG A 123 -19.37 2.98 2.27
N LEU A 124 -19.06 1.80 1.75
CA LEU A 124 -19.23 0.53 2.45
C LEU A 124 -18.28 0.39 3.63
N PHE A 125 -17.01 0.80 3.47
CA PHE A 125 -16.07 0.84 4.58
C PHE A 125 -16.58 1.74 5.72
N ARG A 126 -17.09 2.94 5.38
CA ARG A 126 -17.68 3.86 6.38
C ARG A 126 -18.92 3.28 7.06
N LYS A 127 -19.72 2.45 6.38
CA LYS A 127 -20.83 1.69 7.01
C LYS A 127 -20.27 0.64 7.99
N ALA A 128 -19.29 -0.16 7.57
CA ALA A 128 -18.64 -1.17 8.42
C ALA A 128 -17.99 -0.55 9.66
N ALA A 129 -17.31 0.56 9.49
CA ALA A 129 -16.55 1.25 10.55
C ALA A 129 -17.42 1.68 11.75
N LYS A 130 -18.73 1.91 11.54
CA LYS A 130 -19.67 2.21 12.63
C LYS A 130 -19.85 1.06 13.62
N HIS A 131 -19.44 -0.14 13.24
CA HIS A 131 -19.61 -1.38 13.99
C HIS A 131 -18.28 -2.02 14.40
N PHE A 132 -17.14 -1.37 14.13
CA PHE A 132 -15.84 -1.93 14.51
C PHE A 132 -15.58 -1.83 16.01
N GLU A 133 -14.97 -2.90 16.53
CA GLU A 133 -14.47 -2.98 17.90
C GLU A 133 -12.98 -3.41 17.88
N PRO A 134 -12.08 -2.57 18.39
CA PRO A 134 -12.32 -1.23 18.96
C PRO A 134 -12.82 -0.22 17.92
N ALA A 135 -13.55 0.81 18.38
CA ALA A 135 -14.15 1.83 17.54
C ALA A 135 -13.10 2.50 16.64
N LEU A 136 -13.49 2.74 15.38
CA LEU A 136 -12.68 3.45 14.41
C LEU A 136 -13.17 4.91 14.32
N THR A 137 -12.24 5.84 14.52
CA THR A 137 -12.47 7.27 14.34
C THR A 137 -11.97 7.69 12.95
N ILE A 138 -12.85 8.25 12.13
CA ILE A 138 -12.48 8.90 10.88
C ILE A 138 -11.94 10.28 11.24
N VAL A 139 -10.68 10.53 10.91
CA VAL A 139 -10.02 11.81 11.14
C VAL A 139 -9.93 12.54 9.80
N GLU A 140 -10.53 13.71 9.75
CA GLU A 140 -10.47 14.62 8.61
C GLU A 140 -9.61 15.83 9.00
N LEU A 141 -8.44 15.94 8.37
CA LEU A 141 -7.44 16.97 8.68
C LEU A 141 -7.39 18.00 7.54
N PRO A 142 -7.71 19.26 7.80
CA PRO A 142 -7.54 20.34 6.80
C PRO A 142 -6.08 20.44 6.34
N PHE A 143 -5.86 20.47 5.03
CA PHE A 143 -4.53 20.51 4.45
C PHE A 143 -4.52 21.23 3.09
N GLU A 144 -3.91 22.40 3.01
CA GLU A 144 -3.73 23.19 1.77
C GLU A 144 -5.03 23.38 0.97
N GLY A 145 -6.13 23.74 1.65
CA GLY A 145 -7.45 23.93 1.02
C GLY A 145 -8.16 22.63 0.61
N LYS A 146 -7.59 21.47 0.98
CA LYS A 146 -8.16 20.12 0.80
C LYS A 146 -8.24 19.41 2.15
N THR A 147 -8.52 18.12 2.14
CA THR A 147 -8.62 17.30 3.35
C THR A 147 -7.75 16.06 3.23
N LEU A 148 -6.95 15.77 4.27
CA LEU A 148 -6.35 14.46 4.47
C LEU A 148 -7.31 13.62 5.30
N VAL A 149 -7.56 12.37 4.89
CA VAL A 149 -8.45 11.44 5.60
C VAL A 149 -7.63 10.27 6.15
N GLY A 150 -7.80 9.98 7.44
CA GLY A 150 -7.15 8.86 8.11
C GLY A 150 -8.11 8.14 9.07
N TYR A 151 -7.75 6.93 9.43
CA TYR A 151 -8.54 6.08 10.33
C TYR A 151 -7.74 5.75 11.58
N LEU A 152 -8.20 6.25 12.72
CA LEU A 152 -7.57 6.05 14.02
C LEU A 152 -8.36 5.01 14.83
N GLN A 153 -7.64 4.03 15.36
CA GLN A 153 -8.17 3.10 16.35
C GLN A 153 -7.24 3.05 17.56
N LEU A 154 -7.81 3.04 18.75
CA LEU A 154 -7.09 2.95 20.01
C LEU A 154 -7.24 1.55 20.60
N PRO A 155 -6.17 0.94 21.14
CA PRO A 155 -6.28 -0.35 21.82
C PRO A 155 -7.09 -0.21 23.09
N PRO A 156 -7.98 -1.17 23.41
CA PRO A 156 -8.77 -1.10 24.63
C PRO A 156 -7.89 -1.21 25.88
N GLY A 157 -8.24 -0.47 26.92
CA GLY A 157 -7.58 -0.53 28.22
C GLY A 157 -6.19 0.11 28.31
N VAL A 158 -5.71 0.79 27.27
CA VAL A 158 -4.41 1.50 27.27
C VAL A 158 -4.66 3.00 27.23
N ALA A 159 -4.27 3.67 28.32
CA ALA A 159 -4.30 5.13 28.37
C ALA A 159 -3.17 5.73 27.54
N ARG A 160 -3.48 6.65 26.62
CA ARG A 160 -2.52 7.32 25.74
C ARG A 160 -1.50 6.39 25.08
N PRO A 161 -1.95 5.40 24.25
CA PRO A 161 -1.05 4.46 23.61
C PRO A 161 -0.11 5.17 22.62
N PRO A 162 1.15 4.68 22.47
CA PRO A 162 2.01 5.08 21.35
C PRO A 162 1.35 4.76 20.02
N VAL A 163 1.70 5.50 18.97
CA VAL A 163 1.02 5.42 17.68
C VAL A 163 1.90 4.79 16.60
N VAL A 164 1.33 3.86 15.85
CA VAL A 164 1.87 3.41 14.56
C VAL A 164 1.05 4.07 13.44
N MET A 165 1.66 4.99 12.70
CA MET A 165 1.10 5.56 11.48
C MET A 165 1.53 4.68 10.31
N HIS A 166 0.57 4.12 9.56
CA HIS A 166 0.90 3.14 8.53
C HIS A 166 0.04 3.26 7.26
N TRP A 167 0.63 2.81 6.14
CA TRP A 167 0.01 2.89 4.82
C TRP A 167 0.48 1.74 3.92
N GLY A 168 -0.21 1.54 2.81
CA GLY A 168 0.11 0.54 1.80
C GLY A 168 0.96 1.06 0.66
N GLY A 169 0.86 0.36 -0.48
CA GLY A 169 1.49 0.72 -1.74
C GLY A 169 0.50 1.32 -2.74
N VAL A 170 0.75 1.09 -4.02
CA VAL A 170 -0.05 1.68 -5.11
C VAL A 170 -1.47 1.13 -5.20
N ASP A 171 -1.69 -0.11 -4.81
CA ASP A 171 -2.94 -0.87 -4.94
C ASP A 171 -3.64 -1.19 -3.62
N GLY A 172 -2.95 -1.01 -2.49
CA GLY A 172 -3.47 -1.20 -1.13
C GLY A 172 -3.51 0.12 -0.36
N TRP A 173 -4.70 0.65 -0.07
CA TRP A 173 -4.92 1.97 0.49
C TRP A 173 -5.30 1.88 1.98
N LYS A 174 -5.65 2.99 2.61
CA LYS A 174 -5.91 3.02 4.07
C LYS A 174 -7.00 2.03 4.51
N GLU A 175 -8.05 1.83 3.70
CA GLU A 175 -9.12 0.86 3.98
C GLU A 175 -8.61 -0.59 3.98
N ASP A 176 -7.61 -0.89 3.17
CA ASP A 176 -7.04 -2.24 3.02
C ASP A 176 -6.13 -2.65 4.18
N ARG A 177 -6.01 -1.78 5.21
CA ARG A 177 -5.03 -1.98 6.30
C ARG A 177 -5.61 -2.55 7.59
N LEU A 178 -6.87 -2.99 7.60
CA LEU A 178 -7.55 -3.52 8.80
C LEU A 178 -6.79 -4.68 9.46
N ARG A 179 -6.23 -5.61 8.66
CA ARG A 179 -5.41 -6.70 9.21
C ARG A 179 -4.16 -6.18 9.92
N ALA A 180 -3.45 -5.22 9.32
CA ALA A 180 -2.28 -4.62 9.97
C ALA A 180 -2.67 -3.87 11.24
N ALA A 181 -3.77 -3.10 11.19
CA ALA A 181 -4.32 -2.40 12.35
C ALA A 181 -4.62 -3.37 13.51
N ALA A 182 -5.22 -4.53 13.23
CA ALA A 182 -5.51 -5.54 14.24
C ALA A 182 -4.25 -6.06 14.96
N PHE A 183 -3.12 -6.23 14.25
CA PHE A 183 -1.84 -6.62 14.89
C PHE A 183 -1.29 -5.50 15.78
N ILE A 184 -1.36 -4.25 15.32
CA ILE A 184 -0.92 -3.06 16.05
C ILE A 184 -1.73 -2.92 17.34
N LEU A 185 -3.06 -3.00 17.26
CA LEU A 185 -3.97 -2.89 18.40
C LEU A 185 -3.74 -4.00 19.44
N ARG A 186 -3.57 -5.26 19.00
CA ARG A 186 -3.24 -6.38 19.91
C ARG A 186 -1.91 -6.20 20.65
N ALA A 187 -0.97 -5.44 20.08
CA ALA A 187 0.29 -5.10 20.72
C ALA A 187 0.17 -3.96 21.75
N GLY A 188 -1.02 -3.39 21.95
CA GLY A 188 -1.27 -2.25 22.84
C GLY A 188 -0.88 -0.90 22.24
N LEU A 189 -0.78 -0.81 20.92
CA LEU A 189 -0.42 0.40 20.17
C LEU A 189 -1.65 0.96 19.46
N ALA A 190 -1.73 2.29 19.31
CA ALA A 190 -2.72 2.93 18.47
C ALA A 190 -2.37 2.75 16.99
N SER A 191 -3.38 2.53 16.16
CA SER A 191 -3.26 2.38 14.72
C SER A 191 -3.83 3.61 14.02
N LEU A 192 -3.01 4.37 13.30
CA LEU A 192 -3.44 5.40 12.37
C LEU A 192 -3.15 4.97 10.94
N THR A 193 -4.18 4.61 10.18
CA THR A 193 -4.04 4.32 8.75
C THR A 193 -4.30 5.57 7.92
N ILE A 194 -3.42 5.80 6.94
CA ILE A 194 -3.52 6.93 6.02
C ILE A 194 -3.20 6.48 4.59
N ASP A 195 -3.51 7.30 3.62
CA ASP A 195 -3.06 7.09 2.25
C ASP A 195 -1.70 7.75 2.01
N MET A 196 -0.83 7.08 1.27
CA MET A 196 0.40 7.68 0.80
C MET A 196 0.11 8.71 -0.31
N PRO A 197 1.00 9.69 -0.56
CA PRO A 197 0.92 10.54 -1.73
C PRO A 197 0.68 9.75 -3.02
N GLY A 198 -0.24 10.21 -3.86
CA GLY A 198 -0.63 9.56 -5.12
C GLY A 198 -1.59 8.39 -4.99
N SER A 199 -2.11 8.10 -3.79
CA SER A 199 -3.08 7.02 -3.58
C SER A 199 -4.32 7.48 -2.80
N GLY A 200 -5.39 6.71 -2.92
CA GLY A 200 -6.63 6.90 -2.16
C GLY A 200 -7.17 8.32 -2.21
N GLU A 201 -7.46 8.88 -1.05
CA GLU A 201 -7.94 10.25 -0.85
C GLU A 201 -6.80 11.24 -0.54
N CYS A 202 -5.51 10.86 -0.66
CA CYS A 202 -4.40 11.80 -0.47
C CYS A 202 -4.33 12.80 -1.62
N PRO A 203 -4.42 14.12 -1.36
CA PRO A 203 -4.45 15.13 -2.40
C PRO A 203 -3.07 15.47 -3.00
N VAL A 204 -2.00 14.88 -2.47
CA VAL A 204 -0.61 15.14 -2.89
C VAL A 204 -0.14 14.06 -3.85
N LEU A 205 0.55 14.42 -4.93
CA LEU A 205 1.14 13.44 -5.83
C LEU A 205 2.42 12.84 -5.24
N TYR A 206 2.70 11.58 -5.58
CA TYR A 206 3.90 10.87 -5.12
C TYR A 206 5.21 11.58 -5.52
N ARG A 207 5.27 12.15 -6.73
CA ARG A 207 6.44 12.87 -7.25
C ARG A 207 6.60 14.32 -6.77
N ASP A 208 5.68 14.82 -5.94
CA ASP A 208 5.81 16.17 -5.37
C ASP A 208 7.09 16.21 -4.51
N PRO A 209 8.03 17.15 -4.77
CA PRO A 209 9.31 17.18 -4.05
C PRO A 209 9.21 17.34 -2.54
N ALA A 210 8.11 17.93 -2.07
CA ALA A 210 7.81 18.15 -0.66
C ALA A 210 6.60 17.34 -0.17
N ALA A 211 6.30 16.19 -0.79
CA ALA A 211 5.12 15.40 -0.44
C ALA A 211 5.11 14.88 1.00
N GLU A 212 6.28 14.78 1.66
CA GLU A 212 6.39 14.44 3.08
C GLU A 212 5.63 15.40 4.00
N ARG A 213 5.33 16.63 3.56
CA ARG A 213 4.55 17.59 4.35
C ARG A 213 3.15 17.08 4.71
N SER A 214 2.58 16.17 3.91
CA SER A 214 1.32 15.50 4.26
C SER A 214 1.46 14.61 5.48
N TYR A 215 2.59 13.93 5.64
CA TYR A 215 2.89 13.14 6.83
C TYR A 215 3.25 14.02 8.03
N SER A 216 3.98 15.12 7.81
CA SER A 216 4.29 16.10 8.85
C SER A 216 3.01 16.68 9.46
N ALA A 217 2.00 16.97 8.63
CA ALA A 217 0.67 17.41 9.11
C ALA A 217 -0.01 16.37 10.01
N TRP A 218 0.11 15.07 9.68
CA TRP A 218 -0.38 14.00 10.57
C TRP A 218 0.39 13.94 11.89
N LEU A 219 1.71 14.12 11.87
CA LEU A 219 2.53 14.16 13.08
C LEU A 219 2.15 15.38 13.95
N ASP A 220 1.87 16.53 13.35
CA ASP A 220 1.40 17.73 14.06
C ASP A 220 0.04 17.48 14.72
N HIS A 221 -0.89 16.84 14.00
CA HIS A 221 -2.19 16.46 14.55
C HIS A 221 -2.04 15.49 15.73
N LEU A 222 -1.20 14.45 15.59
CA LEU A 222 -0.96 13.48 16.67
C LEU A 222 -0.35 14.13 17.92
N ALA A 223 0.55 15.10 17.74
CA ALA A 223 1.18 15.81 18.85
C ALA A 223 0.19 16.61 19.72
N GLN A 224 -0.98 16.98 19.14
CA GLN A 224 -2.03 17.75 19.82
C GLN A 224 -3.10 16.87 20.47
N ARG A 225 -3.07 15.54 20.25
CA ARG A 225 -4.08 14.62 20.79
C ARG A 225 -3.86 14.32 22.27
N GLY A 226 -4.94 14.32 23.03
CA GLY A 226 -4.92 13.94 24.45
C GLY A 226 -5.10 12.43 24.69
N ASP A 227 -5.66 11.71 23.75
CA ASP A 227 -6.06 10.29 23.85
C ASP A 227 -5.01 9.31 23.29
N ALA A 228 -3.98 9.81 22.62
CA ALA A 228 -2.84 9.04 22.12
C ALA A 228 -1.52 9.74 22.47
N ASP A 229 -0.40 9.01 22.49
CA ASP A 229 0.91 9.58 22.73
C ASP A 229 1.58 10.00 21.42
N GLY A 230 1.29 11.23 20.98
CA GLY A 230 1.89 11.83 19.79
C GLY A 230 3.40 12.12 19.89
N GLY A 231 4.03 11.98 21.07
CA GLY A 231 5.47 12.03 21.26
C GLY A 231 6.17 10.69 21.00
N ARG A 232 5.41 9.59 20.90
CA ARG A 232 5.87 8.25 20.58
C ARG A 232 5.17 7.71 19.34
N VAL A 233 5.64 8.17 18.16
CA VAL A 233 5.11 7.75 16.86
C VAL A 233 6.16 6.93 16.12
N ALA A 234 5.77 5.82 15.52
CA ALA A 234 6.56 5.09 14.54
C ALA A 234 5.77 4.96 13.23
N VAL A 235 6.47 4.73 12.11
CA VAL A 235 5.85 4.65 10.79
C VAL A 235 6.08 3.30 10.12
N TRP A 236 5.10 2.83 9.36
CA TRP A 236 5.22 1.61 8.58
C TRP A 236 4.63 1.78 7.18
N GLY A 237 5.50 1.86 6.17
CA GLY A 237 5.12 1.88 4.76
C GLY A 237 5.32 0.52 4.10
N GLY A 238 4.35 0.10 3.28
CA GLY A 238 4.41 -1.15 2.53
C GLY A 238 4.56 -0.96 1.03
N SER A 239 5.32 -1.84 0.35
CA SER A 239 5.51 -1.83 -1.10
C SER A 239 6.00 -0.46 -1.59
N PHE A 240 5.41 0.11 -2.62
CA PHE A 240 5.77 1.44 -3.13
C PHE A 240 5.71 2.53 -2.05
N GLY A 241 4.80 2.39 -1.07
CA GLY A 241 4.71 3.31 0.07
C GLY A 241 5.87 3.19 1.08
N ALA A 242 6.67 2.12 1.04
CA ALA A 242 7.83 1.97 1.92
C ALA A 242 8.88 3.06 1.71
N TYR A 243 8.99 3.60 0.49
CA TYR A 243 9.82 4.76 0.19
C TYR A 243 9.58 5.92 1.19
N TRP A 244 8.31 6.22 1.46
CA TRP A 244 7.97 7.30 2.38
C TRP A 244 8.38 6.99 3.82
N ALA A 245 8.28 5.74 4.26
CA ALA A 245 8.76 5.36 5.60
C ALA A 245 10.27 5.56 5.71
N ALA A 246 11.05 5.14 4.70
CA ALA A 246 12.49 5.40 4.66
C ALA A 246 12.81 6.90 4.61
N ARG A 247 12.13 7.68 3.76
CA ARG A 247 12.34 9.13 3.65
C ARG A 247 12.03 9.85 4.95
N LEU A 248 10.91 9.52 5.61
CA LEU A 248 10.52 10.09 6.90
C LEU A 248 11.52 9.78 8.01
N ALA A 249 12.19 8.63 7.97
CA ALA A 249 13.24 8.32 8.94
C ALA A 249 14.38 9.34 8.92
N TYR A 250 14.62 10.04 7.82
CA TYR A 250 15.60 11.11 7.71
C TYR A 250 15.00 12.48 7.97
N VAL A 251 13.89 12.82 7.29
CA VAL A 251 13.33 14.18 7.34
C VAL A 251 12.60 14.46 8.65
N GLU A 252 12.02 13.44 9.27
CA GLU A 252 11.33 13.51 10.56
C GLU A 252 12.07 12.74 11.68
N ALA A 253 13.38 12.58 11.55
CA ALA A 253 14.22 11.77 12.44
C ALA A 253 14.04 12.08 13.94
N LYS A 254 13.73 13.33 14.29
CA LYS A 254 13.53 13.77 15.69
C LYS A 254 12.11 13.53 16.20
N ARG A 255 11.15 13.28 15.31
CA ARG A 255 9.72 13.19 15.63
C ARG A 255 9.20 11.75 15.63
N ILE A 256 9.90 10.83 14.96
CA ILE A 256 9.50 9.43 14.93
C ILE A 256 10.50 8.54 15.66
N ARG A 257 10.01 7.48 16.28
CA ARG A 257 10.80 6.51 17.06
C ARG A 257 11.34 5.37 16.21
N GLY A 258 10.83 5.21 15.00
CA GLY A 258 11.30 4.21 14.06
C GLY A 258 10.46 4.16 12.79
N ALA A 259 11.04 3.58 11.73
CA ALA A 259 10.42 3.44 10.44
C ALA A 259 10.58 2.01 9.90
N VAL A 260 9.50 1.41 9.42
CA VAL A 260 9.54 0.12 8.74
C VAL A 260 9.48 0.34 7.23
N PHE A 261 10.58 0.03 6.57
CA PHE A 261 10.74 0.01 5.12
C PHE A 261 10.43 -1.41 4.60
N HIS A 262 9.19 -1.65 4.19
CA HIS A 262 8.69 -2.98 3.88
C HIS A 262 8.47 -3.19 2.38
N GLY A 263 9.49 -3.69 1.68
CA GLY A 263 9.42 -4.07 0.26
C GLY A 263 9.34 -2.89 -0.70
N GLY A 264 10.16 -1.87 -0.52
CA GLY A 264 10.14 -0.65 -1.33
C GLY A 264 11.47 -0.31 -2.00
N ASN A 265 11.51 0.87 -2.60
CA ASN A 265 12.65 1.41 -3.33
C ASN A 265 13.17 2.66 -2.61
N VAL A 266 14.51 2.85 -2.60
CA VAL A 266 15.14 4.10 -2.14
C VAL A 266 16.14 4.68 -3.15
N HIS A 267 16.72 3.85 -4.00
CA HIS A 267 17.68 4.25 -5.03
C HIS A 267 17.68 3.32 -6.24
N TYR A 268 18.18 2.07 -6.07
CA TYR A 268 18.35 1.13 -7.17
C TYR A 268 17.03 0.78 -7.86
N GLY A 269 15.95 0.69 -7.11
CA GLY A 269 14.61 0.44 -7.62
C GLY A 269 14.00 1.60 -8.42
N PHE A 270 14.66 2.78 -8.45
CA PHE A 270 14.27 3.93 -9.27
C PHE A 270 15.17 4.11 -10.53
N LEU A 271 16.17 3.24 -10.70
CA LEU A 271 17.02 3.29 -11.87
C LEU A 271 16.40 2.53 -13.05
N GLU A 272 16.65 3.02 -14.26
CA GLU A 272 16.13 2.41 -15.50
C GLU A 272 16.48 0.94 -15.64
N LYS A 273 17.72 0.55 -15.26
CA LYS A 273 18.18 -0.84 -15.30
C LYS A 273 17.33 -1.82 -14.47
N TRP A 274 16.63 -1.32 -13.43
CA TRP A 274 15.69 -2.09 -12.63
C TRP A 274 14.25 -1.92 -13.12
N LEU A 275 13.83 -0.69 -13.38
CA LEU A 275 12.45 -0.38 -13.74
C LEU A 275 12.02 -1.01 -15.08
N VAL A 276 12.90 -1.03 -16.07
CA VAL A 276 12.57 -1.62 -17.39
C VAL A 276 12.27 -3.11 -17.25
N PRO A 277 13.14 -3.95 -16.66
CA PRO A 277 12.79 -5.34 -16.38
C PRO A 277 11.51 -5.51 -15.55
N ALA A 278 11.33 -4.72 -14.49
CA ALA A 278 10.14 -4.81 -13.63
C ALA A 278 8.84 -4.55 -14.40
N PHE A 279 8.85 -3.65 -15.38
CA PHE A 279 7.69 -3.30 -16.19
C PHE A 279 7.53 -4.12 -17.49
N THR A 280 8.53 -4.92 -17.87
CA THR A 280 8.49 -5.69 -19.12
C THR A 280 8.50 -7.20 -18.91
N THR A 281 9.32 -7.71 -17.99
CA THR A 281 9.48 -9.14 -17.73
C THR A 281 9.19 -9.53 -16.30
N GLY A 282 9.28 -8.60 -15.36
CA GLY A 282 8.91 -8.76 -13.97
C GLY A 282 7.41 -8.60 -13.74
N GLY A 283 7.02 -8.42 -12.48
CA GLY A 283 5.62 -8.24 -12.11
C GLY A 283 4.79 -9.51 -12.33
N ALA A 284 5.43 -10.67 -12.47
CA ALA A 284 4.74 -11.96 -12.63
C ALA A 284 3.80 -12.26 -11.45
N THR A 285 4.09 -11.67 -10.29
CA THR A 285 3.22 -11.76 -9.11
C THR A 285 2.04 -10.78 -9.13
N TYR A 286 2.02 -9.81 -10.05
CA TYR A 286 0.93 -8.84 -10.17
C TYR A 286 -0.26 -9.44 -10.95
N LEU A 287 -1.49 -9.24 -10.47
CA LEU A 287 -2.68 -9.97 -10.96
C LEU A 287 -2.85 -9.88 -12.48
N PHE A 288 -2.73 -8.69 -13.05
CA PHE A 288 -2.92 -8.45 -14.48
C PHE A 288 -1.59 -8.39 -15.27
N GLY A 289 -0.45 -8.65 -14.62
CA GLY A 289 0.88 -8.57 -15.24
C GLY A 289 1.53 -7.19 -15.13
N ALA A 290 2.72 -7.06 -15.71
CA ALA A 290 3.60 -5.89 -15.59
C ALA A 290 2.95 -4.58 -16.08
N GLY A 291 2.07 -4.64 -17.09
CA GLY A 291 1.35 -3.48 -17.59
C GLY A 291 0.48 -2.81 -16.54
N SER A 292 -0.17 -3.60 -15.69
CA SER A 292 -1.00 -3.03 -14.61
C SER A 292 -0.18 -2.50 -13.43
N LEU A 293 1.04 -3.01 -13.22
CA LEU A 293 1.99 -2.44 -12.26
C LEU A 293 2.45 -1.06 -12.72
N LEU A 294 2.81 -0.91 -14.00
CA LEU A 294 3.16 0.38 -14.59
C LEU A 294 1.99 1.39 -14.47
N GLU A 295 0.76 0.95 -14.79
CA GLU A 295 -0.44 1.79 -14.66
C GLU A 295 -0.64 2.28 -13.21
N ALA A 296 -0.54 1.38 -12.23
CA ALA A 296 -0.74 1.72 -10.83
C ALA A 296 0.34 2.68 -10.28
N ARG A 297 1.61 2.43 -10.61
CA ARG A 297 2.72 3.31 -10.23
C ARG A 297 2.67 4.65 -10.98
N GLY A 298 2.33 4.61 -12.27
CA GLY A 298 2.16 5.80 -13.11
C GLY A 298 1.09 6.73 -12.56
N ARG A 299 -0.07 6.18 -12.17
CA ARG A 299 -1.13 6.96 -11.52
C ARG A 299 -0.63 7.67 -10.26
N ALA A 300 0.08 6.96 -9.37
CA ALA A 300 0.62 7.57 -8.17
C ALA A 300 1.62 8.70 -8.47
N MET A 301 2.45 8.51 -9.47
CA MET A 301 3.44 9.48 -9.95
C MET A 301 2.82 10.64 -10.74
N GLY A 302 1.59 10.50 -11.25
CA GLY A 302 0.99 11.42 -12.22
C GLY A 302 1.68 11.32 -13.60
N THR A 303 2.02 10.09 -14.02
CA THR A 303 2.60 9.77 -15.35
C THR A 303 1.69 8.77 -16.07
N THR A 304 1.69 8.82 -17.41
CA THR A 304 0.83 7.98 -18.25
C THR A 304 1.59 6.97 -19.09
N THR A 305 2.88 7.21 -19.31
CA THR A 305 3.76 6.36 -20.12
C THR A 305 4.95 5.85 -19.30
N MET A 306 5.57 4.77 -19.80
CA MET A 306 6.81 4.26 -19.22
C MET A 306 7.96 5.27 -19.34
N GLU A 307 8.01 6.00 -20.45
CA GLU A 307 9.03 7.03 -20.70
C GLU A 307 8.92 8.16 -19.64
N GLU A 308 7.73 8.70 -19.43
CA GLU A 308 7.47 9.70 -18.39
C GLU A 308 7.83 9.20 -17.00
N PHE A 309 7.50 7.94 -16.70
CA PHE A 309 7.84 7.34 -15.41
C PHE A 309 9.34 7.21 -15.23
N LEU A 310 10.06 6.70 -16.24
CA LEU A 310 11.52 6.54 -16.21
C LEU A 310 12.24 7.88 -16.08
N ALA A 311 11.72 8.94 -16.72
CA ALA A 311 12.27 10.30 -16.59
C ALA A 311 12.07 10.88 -15.19
N ALA A 312 10.94 10.59 -14.53
CA ALA A 312 10.61 11.12 -13.21
C ALA A 312 11.23 10.33 -12.05
N ALA A 313 11.34 9.00 -12.17
CA ALA A 313 11.72 8.11 -11.07
C ALA A 313 13.09 8.42 -10.43
N PRO A 314 14.16 8.81 -11.14
CA PRO A 314 15.45 9.13 -10.53
C PRO A 314 15.40 10.27 -9.52
N SER A 315 14.45 11.21 -9.65
CA SER A 315 14.27 12.32 -8.71
C SER A 315 13.85 11.86 -7.30
N LEU A 316 13.39 10.61 -7.15
CA LEU A 316 13.01 10.00 -5.89
C LEU A 316 14.19 9.36 -5.15
N SER A 317 15.37 9.28 -5.76
CA SER A 317 16.52 8.61 -5.15
C SER A 317 16.98 9.33 -3.87
N LEU A 318 16.80 8.69 -2.71
CA LEU A 318 17.29 9.23 -1.43
C LEU A 318 18.81 9.38 -1.43
N LYS A 319 19.53 8.54 -2.20
CA LYS A 319 20.99 8.66 -2.38
C LYS A 319 21.35 9.94 -3.13
N GLN A 320 20.69 10.20 -4.27
CA GLN A 320 20.95 11.41 -5.07
C GLN A 320 20.53 12.69 -4.33
N MET A 321 19.52 12.60 -3.45
CA MET A 321 19.13 13.70 -2.57
C MET A 321 20.12 13.93 -1.41
N GLY A 322 21.12 13.05 -1.20
CA GLY A 322 22.05 13.10 -0.06
C GLY A 322 21.35 12.86 1.28
N LEU A 323 20.18 12.21 1.29
CA LEU A 323 19.44 11.93 2.51
C LEU A 323 20.02 10.74 3.27
N ILE A 324 20.47 9.69 2.55
CA ILE A 324 20.94 8.45 3.20
C ILE A 324 22.21 8.65 4.04
N ASP A 325 22.96 9.73 3.80
CA ASP A 325 24.18 10.08 4.55
C ASP A 325 23.88 10.89 5.83
N ARG A 326 22.63 11.26 6.05
CA ARG A 326 22.20 12.03 7.23
C ARG A 326 21.84 11.09 8.38
N PRO A 327 21.90 11.57 9.64
CA PRO A 327 21.34 10.85 10.78
C PRO A 327 19.86 10.53 10.53
N SER A 328 19.45 9.31 10.86
CA SER A 328 18.05 8.85 10.72
C SER A 328 17.48 8.37 12.05
N ALA A 329 16.16 8.33 12.15
CA ALA A 329 15.48 7.47 13.10
C ALA A 329 15.81 5.98 12.81
N PRO A 330 15.63 5.06 13.76
CA PRO A 330 15.80 3.63 13.50
C PRO A 330 14.99 3.15 12.29
N ILE A 331 15.61 2.33 11.41
CA ILE A 331 14.96 1.75 10.24
C ILE A 331 15.02 0.23 10.32
N LEU A 332 13.88 -0.43 10.10
CA LEU A 332 13.80 -1.86 9.82
C LEU A 332 13.48 -2.08 8.35
N GLY A 333 14.43 -2.61 7.58
CA GLY A 333 14.24 -3.05 6.21
C GLY A 333 13.72 -4.49 6.15
N ILE A 334 12.58 -4.73 5.46
CA ILE A 334 12.06 -6.08 5.25
C ILE A 334 11.78 -6.31 3.78
N ASN A 335 12.31 -7.39 3.19
CA ASN A 335 11.96 -7.83 1.85
C ASN A 335 12.35 -9.29 1.59
N GLY A 336 11.91 -9.82 0.45
CA GLY A 336 12.37 -11.09 -0.10
C GLY A 336 13.54 -10.90 -1.04
N LYS A 337 14.47 -11.88 -1.05
CA LYS A 337 15.62 -11.87 -1.97
C LYS A 337 15.19 -12.04 -3.44
N LEU A 338 14.03 -12.66 -3.67
CA LEU A 338 13.46 -12.95 -5.00
C LEU A 338 12.39 -11.92 -5.42
N ASP A 339 12.39 -10.73 -4.81
CA ASP A 339 11.45 -9.67 -5.18
C ASP A 339 11.76 -9.11 -6.57
N ASP A 340 10.80 -9.19 -7.48
CA ASP A 340 10.85 -8.67 -8.85
C ASP A 340 10.27 -7.25 -8.99
N GLN A 341 9.76 -6.66 -7.90
CA GLN A 341 9.14 -5.33 -7.88
C GLN A 341 9.99 -4.27 -7.15
N ALA A 342 10.79 -4.70 -6.18
CA ALA A 342 11.67 -3.83 -5.39
C ALA A 342 12.98 -4.56 -5.05
N PRO A 343 14.15 -4.02 -5.45
CA PRO A 343 15.42 -4.72 -5.25
C PRO A 343 15.79 -4.79 -3.77
N VAL A 344 16.26 -5.95 -3.33
CA VAL A 344 16.83 -6.12 -1.98
C VAL A 344 18.07 -5.27 -1.77
N ASP A 345 18.76 -4.91 -2.86
CA ASP A 345 19.92 -4.03 -2.87
C ASP A 345 19.64 -2.66 -2.23
N ASP A 346 18.41 -2.18 -2.29
CA ASP A 346 18.00 -0.93 -1.60
C ASP A 346 18.03 -1.09 -0.07
N ILE A 347 17.81 -2.30 0.47
CA ILE A 347 18.02 -2.57 1.90
C ILE A 347 19.53 -2.60 2.22
N TYR A 348 20.34 -3.25 1.39
CA TYR A 348 21.79 -3.28 1.58
C TYR A 348 22.37 -1.88 1.55
N LEU A 349 21.95 -1.05 0.60
CA LEU A 349 22.35 0.36 0.53
C LEU A 349 22.02 1.12 1.84
N LEU A 350 20.83 0.93 2.39
CA LEU A 350 20.47 1.57 3.67
C LEU A 350 21.37 1.10 4.81
N LEU A 351 21.73 -0.19 4.87
CA LEU A 351 22.60 -0.74 5.90
C LEU A 351 24.05 -0.23 5.80
N GLU A 352 24.55 0.00 4.59
CA GLU A 352 25.89 0.55 4.32
C GLU A 352 26.05 1.99 4.84
N HIS A 353 24.95 2.74 4.96
CA HIS A 353 24.95 4.14 5.39
C HIS A 353 24.63 4.31 6.89
N GLY A 354 25.25 3.48 7.73
CA GLY A 354 25.29 3.64 9.19
C GLY A 354 24.06 3.13 9.94
N SER A 355 24.12 3.29 11.25
CA SER A 355 23.08 2.90 12.21
C SER A 355 22.22 4.11 12.62
N PRO A 356 21.03 3.90 13.24
CA PRO A 356 20.50 2.60 13.64
C PRO A 356 19.62 1.98 12.54
N LYS A 357 20.12 0.96 11.86
CA LYS A 357 19.40 0.24 10.79
C LYS A 357 19.53 -1.26 10.98
N GLU A 358 18.43 -1.95 10.75
CA GLU A 358 18.29 -3.40 10.88
C GLU A 358 17.58 -3.95 9.65
N ALA A 359 17.79 -5.22 9.30
CA ALA A 359 17.10 -5.85 8.19
C ALA A 359 16.65 -7.26 8.50
N ARG A 360 15.50 -7.66 7.92
CA ARG A 360 15.04 -9.04 7.81
C ARG A 360 14.82 -9.38 6.34
N ILE A 361 15.71 -10.18 5.77
CA ILE A 361 15.65 -10.60 4.37
C ILE A 361 15.26 -12.07 4.33
N TYR A 362 14.20 -12.38 3.58
CA TYR A 362 13.72 -13.76 3.38
C TYR A 362 14.35 -14.36 2.13
N PRO A 363 15.22 -15.41 2.26
CA PRO A 363 16.00 -15.91 1.12
C PRO A 363 15.16 -16.48 -0.03
N GLN A 364 14.00 -17.10 0.30
CA GLN A 364 13.02 -17.63 -0.66
C GLN A 364 11.79 -16.72 -0.81
N GLY A 365 11.86 -15.54 -0.23
CA GLY A 365 10.76 -14.57 -0.25
C GLY A 365 10.73 -13.79 -1.54
N HIS A 366 9.52 -13.53 -2.01
CA HIS A 366 9.19 -12.59 -3.08
C HIS A 366 8.84 -11.21 -2.50
N HIS A 367 8.07 -10.42 -3.23
CA HIS A 367 7.68 -9.07 -2.86
C HIS A 367 7.17 -8.97 -1.42
N MET A 368 7.74 -8.03 -0.64
CA MET A 368 7.46 -7.82 0.78
C MET A 368 7.83 -9.01 1.69
N GLY A 369 8.73 -9.89 1.26
CA GLY A 369 9.18 -11.04 2.05
C GLY A 369 8.26 -12.26 2.00
N ARG A 370 7.17 -12.22 1.22
CA ARG A 370 6.22 -13.35 1.11
C ARG A 370 6.93 -14.60 0.63
N THR A 371 6.98 -15.60 1.48
CA THR A 371 7.69 -16.86 1.24
C THR A 371 6.69 -18.00 1.10
N PRO A 372 6.78 -18.86 0.07
CA PRO A 372 5.90 -20.01 -0.05
C PRO A 372 5.92 -20.88 1.21
N GLY A 373 4.73 -21.23 1.73
CA GLY A 373 4.57 -22.05 2.93
C GLY A 373 4.75 -21.33 4.27
N MET A 374 5.18 -20.06 4.28
CA MET A 374 5.28 -19.25 5.49
C MET A 374 3.95 -18.50 5.75
N PRO A 375 3.44 -18.51 6.99
CA PRO A 375 2.29 -17.69 7.32
C PRO A 375 2.58 -16.19 7.13
N GLU A 376 1.67 -15.45 6.49
CA GLU A 376 1.83 -13.99 6.34
C GLU A 376 1.91 -13.24 7.69
N ASP A 377 1.31 -13.81 8.72
CA ASP A 377 1.31 -13.25 10.08
C ASP A 377 2.70 -13.22 10.71
N GLU A 378 3.64 -14.08 10.28
CA GLU A 378 5.03 -14.06 10.75
C GLU A 378 5.71 -12.72 10.45
N ILE A 379 5.53 -12.21 9.22
CA ILE A 379 6.10 -10.91 8.84
C ILE A 379 5.45 -9.78 9.66
N ARG A 380 4.13 -9.81 9.83
CA ARG A 380 3.41 -8.82 10.64
C ARG A 380 3.85 -8.85 12.10
N ASN A 381 4.01 -10.04 12.67
CA ASN A 381 4.51 -10.21 14.05
C ASN A 381 5.93 -9.65 14.19
N THR A 382 6.84 -9.92 13.25
CA THR A 382 8.19 -9.37 13.22
C THR A 382 8.17 -7.83 13.20
N ILE A 383 7.35 -7.24 12.33
CA ILE A 383 7.21 -5.79 12.20
C ILE A 383 6.66 -5.18 13.50
N VAL A 384 5.55 -5.69 13.99
CA VAL A 384 4.86 -5.12 15.16
C VAL A 384 5.69 -5.32 16.44
N GLY A 385 6.39 -6.45 16.59
CA GLY A 385 7.34 -6.68 17.67
C GLY A 385 8.44 -5.61 17.69
N TRP A 386 9.07 -5.37 16.55
CA TRP A 386 10.11 -4.34 16.42
C TRP A 386 9.56 -2.92 16.70
N LEU A 387 8.39 -2.59 16.15
CA LEU A 387 7.74 -1.29 16.40
C LEU A 387 7.45 -1.09 17.89
N LYS A 388 6.94 -2.12 18.57
CA LYS A 388 6.68 -2.09 20.01
C LYS A 388 7.93 -1.80 20.81
N ASP A 389 9.06 -2.43 20.48
CA ASP A 389 10.35 -2.22 21.15
C ASP A 389 10.85 -0.79 20.96
N LYS A 390 10.72 -0.20 19.77
CA LYS A 390 11.13 1.19 19.51
C LYS A 390 10.21 2.20 20.19
N LEU A 391 8.94 1.90 20.34
CA LEU A 391 7.94 2.75 20.98
C LEU A 391 7.90 2.63 22.52
N ALA A 392 8.55 1.62 23.09
CA ALA A 392 8.66 1.44 24.54
C ALA A 392 9.67 2.40 25.20
N ARG A 393 10.55 3.02 24.40
CA ARG A 393 11.67 3.90 24.85
C ARG A 393 11.30 5.38 24.88
#